data_6722b065782268b1e5a2c30478d3a9fa
#
_entry.id   6722b065782268b1e5a2c30478d3a9fa
#
_cell.length_a   1.000
_cell.length_b   1.000
_cell.length_c   1.000
_cell.angle_alpha   90.00
_cell.angle_beta   90.00
_cell.angle_gamma   90.00
#
_symmetry.space_group_name_H-M   'P 1'
#
loop_
_entity.id
_entity.type
_entity.pdbx_description
1 polymer ?
#
loop_
_entity_poly.entity_id
_entity_poly.type
_entity_poly.pdbx_seq_one_letter_code
_entity_poly.pdbx_strand_id
1 'polypeptide(L)'
;GNSVDRFTILDTRDGQKKEVKWVKINDKTVKAVLPSPFGPFYMNLSHAYIYPKHKLESKIDKNRPDSVNELWLTNVSPKEIVANGPYRIASYVMDQKVVLERNPNYWRVDRFGNQLPYFDKLEYLIVKDPEVRLAKFIAGEIDYMAVSAADFPTLKQKELAGGPFTIFKAQ
;
A
#
# COMPACT_ATOMS: atom_id res chain seq x y z
N GLY A 1 -5.03 0.68 -15.46
CA GLY A 1 -5.42 -0.54 -16.17
C GLY A 1 -6.31 -1.38 -15.28
N ASN A 2 -7.38 -1.92 -15.84
CA ASN A 2 -8.36 -2.73 -15.10
C ASN A 2 -7.71 -3.95 -14.46
N SER A 3 -8.15 -4.33 -13.27
CA SER A 3 -7.65 -5.51 -12.54
C SER A 3 -7.79 -6.82 -13.33
N VAL A 4 -8.71 -6.86 -14.29
CA VAL A 4 -8.94 -7.99 -15.20
C VAL A 4 -7.71 -8.26 -16.09
N ASP A 5 -7.04 -7.22 -16.58
CA ASP A 5 -5.89 -7.36 -17.48
C ASP A 5 -4.67 -8.02 -16.82
N ARG A 6 -4.53 -7.92 -15.48
CA ARG A 6 -3.37 -8.49 -14.75
C ARG A 6 -3.34 -10.01 -14.74
N PHE A 7 -4.51 -10.63 -14.85
CA PHE A 7 -4.68 -12.07 -14.85
C PHE A 7 -5.13 -12.62 -16.19
N THR A 8 -4.92 -11.83 -17.24
CA THR A 8 -5.12 -12.26 -18.63
C THR A 8 -3.76 -12.51 -19.26
N ILE A 9 -3.52 -13.72 -19.72
CA ILE A 9 -2.25 -14.20 -20.25
C ILE A 9 -2.44 -14.60 -21.72
N LEU A 10 -1.47 -14.27 -22.56
CA LEU A 10 -1.44 -14.72 -23.95
C LEU A 10 -1.20 -16.23 -23.97
N ASP A 11 -2.14 -16.98 -24.52
CA ASP A 11 -1.97 -18.40 -24.78
C ASP A 11 -1.08 -18.58 -26.01
N THR A 12 0.12 -19.10 -25.82
CA THR A 12 1.12 -19.26 -26.90
C THR A 12 0.72 -20.27 -27.96
N ARG A 13 -0.32 -21.07 -27.71
CA ARG A 13 -0.80 -22.11 -28.66
C ARG A 13 -1.72 -21.55 -29.76
N ASP A 14 -2.51 -20.53 -29.44
CA ASP A 14 -3.48 -19.93 -30.36
C ASP A 14 -3.38 -18.40 -30.49
N GLY A 15 -2.46 -17.78 -29.77
CA GLY A 15 -2.23 -16.34 -29.79
C GLY A 15 -3.35 -15.51 -29.13
N GLN A 16 -4.29 -16.13 -28.42
CA GLN A 16 -5.39 -15.43 -27.79
C GLN A 16 -5.10 -15.12 -26.31
N LYS A 17 -5.60 -13.98 -25.85
CA LYS A 17 -5.58 -13.64 -24.43
C LYS A 17 -6.65 -14.43 -23.69
N LYS A 18 -6.25 -15.17 -22.66
CA LYS A 18 -7.13 -15.97 -21.80
C LYS A 18 -6.92 -15.65 -20.35
N GLU A 19 -7.99 -15.70 -19.58
CA GLU A 19 -7.94 -15.47 -18.14
C GLU A 19 -7.28 -16.64 -17.40
N VAL A 20 -6.57 -16.31 -16.32
CA VAL A 20 -6.09 -17.30 -15.34
C VAL A 20 -7.29 -17.90 -14.62
N LYS A 21 -7.38 -19.23 -14.62
CA LYS A 21 -8.45 -19.93 -13.91
C LYS A 21 -8.07 -20.14 -12.45
N TRP A 22 -8.90 -19.65 -11.54
CA TRP A 22 -8.74 -19.80 -10.10
C TRP A 22 -9.57 -20.98 -9.59
N VAL A 23 -8.93 -21.91 -8.87
CA VAL A 23 -9.59 -23.10 -8.33
C VAL A 23 -9.38 -23.15 -6.83
N LYS A 24 -10.46 -23.12 -6.06
CA LYS A 24 -10.41 -23.35 -4.60
C LYS A 24 -10.11 -24.83 -4.37
N ILE A 25 -9.01 -25.12 -3.67
CA ILE A 25 -8.66 -26.48 -3.24
C ILE A 25 -9.23 -26.76 -1.84
N ASN A 26 -9.04 -25.81 -0.91
CA ASN A 26 -9.61 -25.85 0.44
C ASN A 26 -9.67 -24.42 0.99
N ASP A 27 -10.01 -24.25 2.28
CA ASP A 27 -10.21 -22.91 2.88
C ASP A 27 -8.92 -22.07 2.99
N LYS A 28 -7.76 -22.68 2.85
CA LYS A 28 -6.45 -22.00 2.93
C LYS A 28 -5.64 -22.09 1.64
N THR A 29 -6.16 -22.76 0.61
CA THR A 29 -5.40 -23.04 -0.61
C THR A 29 -6.22 -22.71 -1.84
N VAL A 30 -5.64 -21.89 -2.70
CA VAL A 30 -6.16 -21.62 -4.05
C VAL A 30 -5.10 -21.99 -5.09
N LYS A 31 -5.54 -22.53 -6.22
CA LYS A 31 -4.68 -22.88 -7.35
C LYS A 31 -4.97 -21.93 -8.50
N ALA A 32 -3.92 -21.29 -9.01
CA ALA A 32 -3.98 -20.57 -10.29
C ALA A 32 -3.58 -21.52 -11.42
N VAL A 33 -4.42 -21.65 -12.41
CA VAL A 33 -4.14 -22.44 -13.63
C VAL A 33 -3.95 -21.45 -14.78
N LEU A 34 -2.73 -21.37 -15.26
CA LEU A 34 -2.36 -20.47 -16.35
C LEU A 34 -2.66 -21.12 -17.69
N PRO A 35 -3.13 -20.37 -18.70
CA PRO A 35 -3.36 -20.89 -20.06
C PRO A 35 -2.06 -21.33 -20.74
N SER A 36 -0.93 -20.67 -20.43
CA SER A 36 0.41 -21.06 -20.87
C SER A 36 1.46 -20.63 -19.85
N PRO A 37 2.70 -21.14 -19.88
CA PRO A 37 3.77 -20.69 -19.00
C PRO A 37 3.99 -19.18 -19.10
N PHE A 38 4.00 -18.50 -17.95
CA PHE A 38 4.18 -17.04 -17.88
C PHE A 38 5.04 -16.67 -16.67
N GLY A 39 6.34 -16.43 -16.92
CA GLY A 39 7.31 -16.12 -15.87
C GLY A 39 6.94 -14.92 -14.96
N PRO A 40 6.43 -13.78 -15.50
CA PRO A 40 6.05 -12.62 -14.71
C PRO A 40 4.82 -12.82 -13.80
N PHE A 41 4.18 -13.99 -13.80
CA PHE A 41 2.95 -14.23 -13.04
C PHE A 41 3.09 -13.90 -11.55
N TYR A 42 4.21 -14.24 -10.91
CA TYR A 42 4.44 -13.93 -9.51
C TYR A 42 4.50 -12.43 -9.22
N MET A 43 5.07 -11.66 -10.14
CA MET A 43 5.08 -10.20 -10.03
C MET A 43 3.67 -9.63 -10.15
N ASN A 44 2.88 -10.14 -11.08
CA ASN A 44 1.47 -9.73 -11.20
C ASN A 44 0.67 -10.11 -9.95
N LEU A 45 0.93 -11.28 -9.39
CA LEU A 45 0.27 -11.75 -8.18
C LEU A 45 0.63 -10.91 -6.95
N SER A 46 1.88 -10.42 -6.84
CA SER A 46 2.31 -9.56 -5.73
C SER A 46 1.58 -8.21 -5.69
N HIS A 47 1.00 -7.79 -6.82
CA HIS A 47 0.18 -6.57 -6.93
C HIS A 47 -1.33 -6.84 -6.80
N ALA A 48 -1.73 -8.09 -6.54
CA ALA A 48 -3.13 -8.43 -6.34
C ALA A 48 -3.59 -8.02 -4.93
N TYR A 49 -4.68 -7.29 -4.87
CA TYR A 49 -5.32 -6.97 -3.59
C TYR A 49 -6.21 -8.11 -3.14
N ILE A 50 -6.08 -8.49 -1.86
CA ILE A 50 -6.97 -9.45 -1.20
C ILE A 50 -8.00 -8.66 -0.40
N TYR A 51 -9.26 -8.80 -0.78
CA TYR A 51 -10.36 -8.07 -0.17
C TYR A 51 -11.07 -8.91 0.90
N PRO A 52 -11.58 -8.30 1.99
CA PRO A 52 -12.33 -8.98 3.03
C PRO A 52 -13.74 -9.33 2.53
N LYS A 53 -13.91 -10.56 2.07
CA LYS A 53 -15.18 -11.08 1.53
C LYS A 53 -16.36 -10.76 2.43
N HIS A 54 -16.25 -11.01 3.74
CA HIS A 54 -17.31 -10.81 4.73
C HIS A 54 -17.81 -9.35 4.85
N LYS A 55 -17.05 -8.37 4.35
CA LYS A 55 -17.42 -6.95 4.36
C LYS A 55 -17.90 -6.45 3.01
N LEU A 56 -17.40 -7.02 1.94
CA LEU A 56 -17.56 -6.45 0.61
C LEU A 56 -18.44 -7.27 -0.33
N GLU A 57 -18.62 -8.58 -0.11
CA GLU A 57 -19.35 -9.44 -1.04
C GLU A 57 -20.77 -8.96 -1.33
N SER A 58 -21.47 -8.46 -0.31
CA SER A 58 -22.83 -7.92 -0.47
C SER A 58 -22.90 -6.54 -1.15
N LYS A 59 -21.76 -5.86 -1.24
CA LYS A 59 -21.65 -4.52 -1.84
C LYS A 59 -21.15 -4.56 -3.29
N ILE A 60 -20.64 -5.70 -3.74
CA ILE A 60 -20.11 -5.87 -5.10
C ILE A 60 -21.25 -6.29 -6.03
N ASP A 61 -21.43 -5.56 -7.12
CA ASP A 61 -22.30 -5.97 -8.20
C ASP A 61 -21.64 -7.09 -9.02
N LYS A 62 -22.21 -8.28 -8.96
CA LYS A 62 -21.69 -9.45 -9.68
C LYS A 62 -21.70 -9.30 -11.20
N ASN A 63 -22.57 -8.43 -11.72
CA ASN A 63 -22.65 -8.12 -13.14
C ASN A 63 -21.67 -7.00 -13.57
N ARG A 64 -21.10 -6.28 -12.60
CA ARG A 64 -20.06 -5.25 -12.76
C ARG A 64 -18.89 -5.52 -11.84
N PRO A 65 -17.96 -6.43 -12.20
CA PRO A 65 -16.82 -6.79 -11.32
C PRO A 65 -15.95 -5.59 -10.92
N ASP A 66 -15.91 -4.54 -11.72
CA ASP A 66 -15.22 -3.28 -11.46
C ASP A 66 -15.88 -2.42 -10.39
N SER A 67 -17.13 -2.73 -9.97
CA SER A 67 -17.80 -2.06 -8.86
C SER A 67 -17.01 -2.13 -7.54
N VAL A 68 -16.09 -3.08 -7.41
CA VAL A 68 -15.16 -3.16 -6.28
C VAL A 68 -14.31 -1.89 -6.15
N ASN A 69 -14.03 -1.19 -7.23
CA ASN A 69 -13.25 0.04 -7.23
C ASN A 69 -14.03 1.26 -6.70
N GLU A 70 -15.36 1.13 -6.57
CA GLU A 70 -16.24 2.16 -6.01
C GLU A 70 -16.35 2.03 -4.48
N LEU A 71 -15.83 0.94 -3.92
CA LEU A 71 -15.83 0.68 -2.48
C LEU A 71 -14.62 1.34 -1.81
N TRP A 72 -14.82 1.76 -0.57
CA TRP A 72 -13.76 2.36 0.26
C TRP A 72 -13.09 3.59 -0.37
N LEU A 73 -13.88 4.44 -0.99
CA LEU A 73 -13.45 5.76 -1.43
C LEU A 73 -13.29 6.71 -0.23
N THR A 74 -12.81 7.92 -0.48
CA THR A 74 -12.50 8.93 0.57
C THR A 74 -13.69 9.36 1.42
N ASN A 75 -14.91 9.06 0.98
CA ASN A 75 -16.17 9.33 1.70
C ASN A 75 -16.58 8.23 2.68
N VAL A 76 -15.85 7.11 2.72
CA VAL A 76 -16.14 6.00 3.63
C VAL A 76 -15.46 6.24 4.97
N SER A 77 -16.18 5.97 6.06
CA SER A 77 -15.60 6.07 7.41
C SER A 77 -14.38 5.14 7.56
N PRO A 78 -13.24 5.62 8.06
CA PRO A 78 -12.08 4.78 8.34
C PRO A 78 -12.40 3.52 9.15
N LYS A 79 -13.39 3.58 10.04
CA LYS A 79 -13.82 2.44 10.87
C LYS A 79 -14.45 1.29 10.08
N GLU A 80 -14.91 1.55 8.86
CA GLU A 80 -15.47 0.52 7.98
C GLU A 80 -14.40 -0.19 7.15
N ILE A 81 -13.21 0.40 7.07
CA ILE A 81 -12.10 -0.14 6.28
C ILE A 81 -11.38 -1.22 7.08
N VAL A 82 -11.39 -2.43 6.56
CA VAL A 82 -10.69 -3.57 7.17
C VAL A 82 -9.30 -3.69 6.55
N ALA A 83 -8.30 -3.70 7.39
CA ALA A 83 -6.90 -3.88 6.99
C ALA A 83 -6.28 -5.09 7.69
N ASN A 84 -5.45 -5.84 6.96
CA ASN A 84 -4.63 -6.93 7.50
C ASN A 84 -3.14 -6.52 7.63
N GLY A 85 -2.84 -5.28 7.28
CA GLY A 85 -1.50 -4.68 7.39
C GLY A 85 -1.15 -4.26 8.82
N PRO A 86 0.08 -3.73 9.01
CA PRO A 86 0.57 -3.30 10.33
C PRO A 86 -0.19 -2.11 10.90
N TYR A 87 -0.80 -1.32 10.05
CA TYR A 87 -1.56 -0.14 10.45
C TYR A 87 -2.97 -0.15 9.85
N ARG A 88 -3.88 0.54 10.50
CA ARG A 88 -5.23 0.85 10.01
C ARG A 88 -5.46 2.36 10.01
N ILE A 89 -6.34 2.85 9.15
CA ILE A 89 -6.66 4.27 9.09
C ILE A 89 -7.50 4.63 10.33
N ALA A 90 -7.00 5.54 11.15
CA ALA A 90 -7.71 6.07 12.31
C ALA A 90 -8.55 7.28 11.92
N SER A 91 -7.97 8.20 11.13
CA SER A 91 -8.69 9.36 10.60
C SER A 91 -8.10 9.84 9.29
N TYR A 92 -8.92 10.51 8.51
CA TYR A 92 -8.55 11.19 7.29
C TYR A 92 -9.19 12.58 7.28
N VAL A 93 -8.37 13.60 7.16
CA VAL A 93 -8.79 14.98 6.97
C VAL A 93 -8.31 15.42 5.60
N MET A 94 -9.27 15.66 4.69
CA MET A 94 -8.99 16.00 3.30
C MET A 94 -8.00 17.18 3.20
N ASP A 95 -7.03 17.07 2.34
CA ASP A 95 -5.96 18.06 2.09
C ASP A 95 -5.11 18.45 3.31
N GLN A 96 -5.25 17.78 4.44
CA GLN A 96 -4.51 18.10 5.64
C GLN A 96 -3.65 16.93 6.13
N LYS A 97 -4.27 15.83 6.51
CA LYS A 97 -3.52 14.68 7.04
C LYS A 97 -4.27 13.35 7.01
N VAL A 98 -3.49 12.29 7.00
CA VAL A 98 -3.94 10.91 7.26
C VAL A 98 -3.28 10.43 8.55
N VAL A 99 -4.08 9.90 9.46
CA VAL A 99 -3.59 9.29 10.70
C VAL A 99 -3.81 7.78 10.63
N LEU A 100 -2.73 7.05 10.82
CA LEU A 100 -2.75 5.61 10.95
C LEU A 100 -2.45 5.22 12.39
N GLU A 101 -3.11 4.20 12.89
CA GLU A 101 -2.84 3.60 14.20
C GLU A 101 -2.42 2.14 14.05
N ARG A 102 -1.67 1.64 15.01
CA ARG A 102 -1.24 0.24 15.06
C ARG A 102 -2.44 -0.69 14.96
N ASN A 103 -2.31 -1.71 14.11
CA ASN A 103 -3.28 -2.81 14.05
C ASN A 103 -2.92 -3.84 15.12
N PRO A 104 -3.72 -3.98 16.19
CA PRO A 104 -3.42 -4.93 17.27
C PRO A 104 -3.46 -6.39 16.83
N ASN A 105 -4.11 -6.67 15.69
CA ASN A 105 -4.23 -8.01 15.12
C ASN A 105 -3.18 -8.30 14.04
N TYR A 106 -2.17 -7.44 13.88
CA TYR A 106 -1.13 -7.69 12.91
C TYR A 106 -0.30 -8.90 13.33
N TRP A 107 -0.14 -9.85 12.42
CA TRP A 107 0.40 -11.19 12.71
C TRP A 107 1.92 -11.26 12.83
N ARG A 108 2.64 -10.26 12.32
CA ARG A 108 4.09 -10.34 12.15
C ARG A 108 4.84 -9.92 13.41
N VAL A 109 5.85 -10.70 13.76
CA VAL A 109 6.84 -10.38 14.78
C VAL A 109 8.21 -10.17 14.17
N ASP A 110 9.10 -9.45 14.86
CA ASP A 110 10.49 -9.32 14.46
C ASP A 110 11.30 -10.57 14.83
N ARG A 111 12.60 -10.58 14.48
CA ARG A 111 13.52 -11.67 14.79
C ARG A 111 13.76 -11.89 16.29
N PHE A 112 13.35 -10.95 17.13
CA PHE A 112 13.48 -11.03 18.58
C PHE A 112 12.17 -11.38 19.28
N GLY A 113 11.09 -11.59 18.54
CA GLY A 113 9.77 -11.92 19.06
C GLY A 113 8.91 -10.70 19.42
N ASN A 114 9.35 -9.48 19.13
CA ASN A 114 8.55 -8.29 19.40
C ASN A 114 7.44 -8.16 18.35
N GLN A 115 6.23 -7.84 18.83
CA GLN A 115 5.08 -7.60 17.97
C GLN A 115 5.27 -6.34 17.13
N LEU A 116 5.17 -6.46 15.81
CA LEU A 116 5.18 -5.33 14.89
C LEU A 116 3.78 -4.73 14.74
N PRO A 117 3.69 -3.45 14.33
CA PRO A 117 4.76 -2.50 14.07
C PRO A 117 5.29 -1.84 15.37
N TYR A 118 6.46 -1.20 15.31
CA TYR A 118 7.05 -0.55 16.49
C TYR A 118 6.34 0.74 16.91
N PHE A 119 5.93 1.56 15.93
CA PHE A 119 5.23 2.81 16.22
C PHE A 119 3.75 2.56 16.49
N ASP A 120 3.20 3.24 17.48
CA ASP A 120 1.76 3.15 17.78
C ASP A 120 0.92 3.92 16.77
N LYS A 121 1.49 4.99 16.20
CA LYS A 121 0.80 5.94 15.33
C LYS A 121 1.74 6.48 14.26
N LEU A 122 1.21 6.68 13.06
CA LEU A 122 1.85 7.41 11.98
C LEU A 122 0.93 8.54 11.52
N GLU A 123 1.48 9.75 11.39
CA GLU A 123 0.77 10.88 10.82
C GLU A 123 1.41 11.28 9.49
N TYR A 124 0.65 11.25 8.43
CA TYR A 124 1.06 11.73 7.12
C TYR A 124 0.46 13.13 6.90
N LEU A 125 1.29 14.15 6.98
CA LEU A 125 0.90 15.52 6.67
C LEU A 125 0.87 15.72 5.15
N ILE A 126 -0.21 16.32 4.65
CA ILE A 126 -0.37 16.68 3.24
C ILE A 126 0.11 18.13 3.07
N VAL A 127 1.40 18.31 2.80
CA VAL A 127 2.02 19.61 2.55
C VAL A 127 2.32 19.72 1.06
N LYS A 128 1.51 20.52 0.35
CA LYS A 128 1.58 20.67 -1.12
C LYS A 128 2.82 21.45 -1.55
N ASP A 129 3.19 22.45 -0.79
CA ASP A 129 4.35 23.31 -1.05
C ASP A 129 5.65 22.65 -0.58
N PRO A 130 6.64 22.42 -1.48
CA PRO A 130 7.91 21.79 -1.13
C PRO A 130 8.75 22.62 -0.16
N GLU A 131 8.73 23.96 -0.27
CA GLU A 131 9.53 24.85 0.60
C GLU A 131 8.98 24.85 2.02
N VAL A 132 7.64 24.88 2.17
CA VAL A 132 6.97 24.75 3.46
C VAL A 132 7.26 23.38 4.08
N ARG A 133 7.26 22.32 3.27
CA ARG A 133 7.59 20.96 3.76
C ARG A 133 9.03 20.89 4.26
N LEU A 134 9.98 21.46 3.51
CA LEU A 134 11.39 21.54 3.91
C LEU A 134 11.56 22.32 5.20
N ALA A 135 10.90 23.48 5.32
CA ALA A 135 10.94 24.31 6.53
C ALA A 135 10.41 23.54 7.76
N LYS A 136 9.30 22.83 7.63
CA LYS A 136 8.73 21.96 8.69
C LYS A 136 9.68 20.85 9.11
N PHE A 137 10.35 20.21 8.15
CA PHE A 137 11.34 19.17 8.45
C PHE A 137 12.54 19.77 9.24
N ILE A 138 13.07 20.90 8.80
CA ILE A 138 14.18 21.57 9.49
C ILE A 138 13.78 22.02 10.89
N ALA A 139 12.52 22.42 11.09
CA ALA A 139 11.96 22.78 12.39
C ALA A 139 11.68 21.58 13.32
N GLY A 140 11.81 20.34 12.80
CA GLY A 140 11.51 19.12 13.57
C GLY A 140 10.01 18.83 13.71
N GLU A 141 9.15 19.45 12.89
CA GLU A 141 7.72 19.16 12.84
C GLU A 141 7.37 17.92 12.00
N ILE A 142 8.33 17.44 11.19
CA ILE A 142 8.23 16.25 10.35
C ILE A 142 9.46 15.38 10.62
N ASP A 143 9.26 14.13 10.97
CA ASP A 143 10.34 13.19 11.29
C ASP A 143 11.00 12.58 10.03
N TYR A 144 10.28 12.55 8.92
CA TYR A 144 10.74 11.93 7.68
C TYR A 144 10.23 12.65 6.45
N MET A 145 11.10 12.88 5.48
CA MET A 145 10.73 13.36 4.14
C MET A 145 11.65 12.79 3.06
N ALA A 146 11.12 12.67 1.85
CA ALA A 146 11.96 12.39 0.68
C ALA A 146 12.74 13.66 0.32
N VAL A 147 14.06 13.52 0.15
CA VAL A 147 14.96 14.63 -0.21
C VAL A 147 15.00 14.76 -1.73
N SER A 148 14.68 15.96 -2.24
CA SER A 148 14.84 16.28 -3.65
C SER A 148 16.31 16.53 -4.01
N ALA A 149 16.66 16.42 -5.29
CA ALA A 149 18.00 16.76 -5.76
C ALA A 149 18.37 18.24 -5.48
N ALA A 150 17.39 19.13 -5.51
CA ALA A 150 17.60 20.55 -5.21
C ALA A 150 17.88 20.82 -3.73
N ASP A 151 17.22 20.08 -2.83
CA ASP A 151 17.35 20.26 -1.38
C ASP A 151 18.57 19.55 -0.80
N PHE A 152 19.08 18.54 -1.53
CA PHE A 152 20.17 17.68 -1.05
C PHE A 152 21.42 18.44 -0.59
N PRO A 153 21.99 19.41 -1.35
CA PRO A 153 23.18 20.12 -0.93
C PRO A 153 22.98 20.86 0.40
N THR A 154 21.88 21.56 0.55
CA THR A 154 21.55 22.33 1.76
C THR A 154 21.35 21.42 2.97
N LEU A 155 20.60 20.33 2.81
CA LEU A 155 20.37 19.37 3.88
C LEU A 155 21.66 18.64 4.25
N LYS A 156 22.48 18.26 3.26
CA LYS A 156 23.76 17.59 3.51
C LYS A 156 24.73 18.46 4.28
N GLN A 157 24.79 19.74 3.96
CA GLN A 157 25.60 20.70 4.72
C GLN A 157 25.12 20.82 6.17
N LYS A 158 23.83 20.88 6.41
CA LYS A 158 23.26 20.93 7.76
C LYS A 158 23.51 19.64 8.55
N GLU A 159 23.39 18.46 7.92
CA GLU A 159 23.72 17.18 8.55
C GLU A 159 25.19 17.15 8.98
N LEU A 160 26.12 17.55 8.11
CA LEU A 160 27.55 17.60 8.40
C LEU A 160 27.90 18.63 9.50
N ALA A 161 27.10 19.66 9.66
CA ALA A 161 27.22 20.64 10.74
C ALA A 161 26.60 20.16 12.07
N GLY A 162 26.18 18.90 12.17
CA GLY A 162 25.60 18.33 13.39
C GLY A 162 24.08 18.54 13.51
N GLY A 163 23.37 18.74 12.40
CA GLY A 163 21.91 18.81 12.37
C GLY A 163 21.24 17.54 12.90
N PRO A 164 20.02 17.62 13.44
CA PRO A 164 19.36 16.53 14.16
C PRO A 164 18.72 15.47 13.26
N PHE A 165 19.24 15.27 12.05
CA PHE A 165 18.72 14.29 11.08
C PHE A 165 19.85 13.60 10.32
N THR A 166 19.55 12.49 9.67
CA THR A 166 20.47 11.72 8.85
C THR A 166 19.88 11.49 7.46
N ILE A 167 20.70 11.66 6.43
CA ILE A 167 20.31 11.42 5.05
C ILE A 167 20.74 10.01 4.64
N PHE A 168 19.76 9.19 4.28
CA PHE A 168 19.98 7.84 3.75
C PHE A 168 19.81 7.84 2.22
N LYS A 169 20.74 7.17 1.54
CA LYS A 169 20.57 6.89 0.11
C LYS A 169 19.59 5.74 -0.05
N ALA A 170 18.57 5.92 -0.87
CA ALA A 170 17.72 4.81 -1.29
C ALA A 170 18.57 3.80 -2.08
N GLN A 171 18.42 2.53 -1.75
CA GLN A 171 19.02 1.41 -2.47
C GLN A 171 18.16 1.02 -3.67
#